data_f928e52b9764950e42569f018afef0ff
#
_entry.id   f928e52b9764950e42569f018afef0ff
#
_cell.length_a   1.000
_cell.length_b   1.000
_cell.length_c   1.000
_cell.angle_alpha   90.00
_cell.angle_beta   90.00
_cell.angle_gamma   90.00
#
_symmetry.space_group_name_H-M   'P 1'
#
loop_
_entity.id
_entity.type
_entity.pdbx_description
1 polymer ?
#
loop_
_entity_poly.entity_id
_entity_poly.type
_entity_poly.pdbx_seq_one_letter_code
_entity_poly.pdbx_strand_id
1 'polypeptide(L)'
;EKVTADLKGADFEKKLVWKTNEGFKVKPFYRMEDLEDLKTTDALPGEFPYLRGTKKDNNAWLVRQEIRVECPKEANAKALDILNKGVDSLSFHVKAKELNAEYIETLLSDIQAECVELNFSTCQGHVVELANLLVAYFQKKDYDVKKLKGSINYDFFNKMLTRGKEKGDMVQTAKSLIEAIQPLPFYRVLNVNALSLNNAGAYISQELGYALAWGNEYMGQLTDAGIPAAIVAKKIKFNFGISSNYFLEIAKF
;
A
#
# COMPACT_ATOMS: atom_id res chain seq x y z
N GLU A 1 24.08 25.86 -27.48
CA GLU A 1 24.96 27.05 -27.51
C GLU A 1 24.92 27.81 -26.18
N LYS A 2 23.78 28.25 -25.67
CA LYS A 2 23.67 28.99 -24.40
C LYS A 2 24.27 28.27 -23.21
N VAL A 3 23.89 27.01 -23.01
CA VAL A 3 24.40 26.16 -21.92
C VAL A 3 25.93 25.98 -22.02
N THR A 4 26.45 25.78 -23.22
CA THR A 4 27.90 25.62 -23.43
C THR A 4 28.64 26.91 -23.09
N ALA A 5 28.09 28.06 -23.47
CA ALA A 5 28.65 29.36 -23.14
C ALA A 5 28.64 29.61 -21.62
N ASP A 6 27.55 29.30 -20.95
CA ASP A 6 27.40 29.47 -19.48
C ASP A 6 28.30 28.57 -18.66
N LEU A 7 28.65 27.38 -19.20
CA LEU A 7 29.57 26.45 -18.56
C LEU A 7 31.04 26.91 -18.58
N LYS A 8 31.40 27.91 -19.43
CA LYS A 8 32.75 28.50 -19.51
C LYS A 8 33.88 27.45 -19.61
N GLY A 9 33.65 26.43 -20.44
CA GLY A 9 34.60 25.33 -20.64
C GLY A 9 34.50 24.18 -19.63
N ALA A 10 33.60 24.22 -18.66
CA ALA A 10 33.37 23.09 -17.78
C ALA A 10 32.63 21.95 -18.52
N ASP A 11 32.97 20.73 -18.18
CA ASP A 11 32.36 19.54 -18.76
C ASP A 11 30.87 19.42 -18.39
N PHE A 12 30.03 19.28 -19.40
CA PHE A 12 28.55 19.19 -19.25
C PHE A 12 28.13 18.00 -18.40
N GLU A 13 28.68 16.82 -18.67
CA GLU A 13 28.32 15.59 -17.97
C GLU A 13 28.66 15.67 -16.47
N LYS A 14 29.81 16.24 -16.12
CA LYS A 14 30.25 16.38 -14.74
C LYS A 14 29.48 17.43 -13.96
N LYS A 15 29.00 18.48 -14.62
CA LYS A 15 28.38 19.63 -13.95
C LYS A 15 26.86 19.55 -13.89
N LEU A 16 26.21 19.03 -14.93
CA LEU A 16 24.76 19.13 -15.10
C LEU A 16 24.03 17.79 -15.15
N VAL A 17 24.75 16.68 -15.41
CA VAL A 17 24.12 15.36 -15.49
C VAL A 17 24.18 14.67 -14.12
N TRP A 18 23.02 14.38 -13.58
CA TRP A 18 22.94 13.62 -12.33
C TRP A 18 23.08 12.13 -12.59
N LYS A 19 24.02 11.50 -11.89
CA LYS A 19 24.17 10.05 -11.84
C LYS A 19 23.34 9.54 -10.67
N THR A 20 22.29 8.79 -10.97
CA THR A 20 21.43 8.23 -9.95
C THR A 20 22.05 7.02 -9.26
N ASN A 21 21.56 6.71 -8.06
CA ASN A 21 21.98 5.50 -7.35
C ASN A 21 21.46 4.22 -8.02
N GLU A 22 20.43 4.33 -8.85
CA GLU A 22 19.84 3.26 -9.65
C GLU A 22 20.71 2.88 -10.87
N GLY A 23 21.76 3.64 -11.16
CA GLY A 23 22.75 3.33 -12.19
C GLY A 23 22.50 3.97 -13.55
N PHE A 24 21.54 4.89 -13.67
CA PHE A 24 21.33 5.67 -14.89
C PHE A 24 21.61 7.15 -14.70
N LYS A 25 21.66 7.88 -15.81
CA LYS A 25 21.93 9.32 -15.83
C LYS A 25 20.66 10.11 -16.12
N VAL A 26 20.45 11.20 -15.39
CA VAL A 26 19.36 12.14 -15.62
C VAL A 26 19.95 13.45 -16.17
N LYS A 27 19.52 13.85 -17.36
CA LYS A 27 19.91 15.10 -17.99
C LYS A 27 19.15 16.26 -17.37
N PRO A 28 19.71 17.51 -17.40
CA PRO A 28 19.02 18.70 -16.89
C PRO A 28 17.82 19.12 -17.75
N PHE A 29 17.75 18.64 -18.99
CA PHE A 29 16.64 18.82 -19.93
C PHE A 29 16.63 17.70 -20.96
N TYR A 30 15.44 17.47 -21.55
CA TYR A 30 15.22 16.49 -22.61
C TYR A 30 14.60 17.16 -23.84
N ARG A 31 14.81 16.58 -25.03
CA ARG A 31 14.29 17.05 -26.30
C ARG A 31 13.54 15.91 -27.01
N MET A 32 12.91 16.22 -28.15
CA MET A 32 12.23 15.22 -28.98
C MET A 32 13.16 14.08 -29.42
N GLU A 33 14.43 14.39 -29.70
CA GLU A 33 15.48 13.40 -30.05
C GLU A 33 15.65 12.33 -28.96
N ASP A 34 15.42 12.67 -27.70
CA ASP A 34 15.52 11.74 -26.58
C ASP A 34 14.33 10.76 -26.50
N LEU A 35 13.27 10.97 -27.29
CA LEU A 35 12.08 10.12 -27.37
C LEU A 35 12.10 9.13 -28.54
N GLU A 36 12.97 9.35 -29.55
CA GLU A 36 12.97 8.61 -30.82
C GLU A 36 13.15 7.08 -30.62
N ASP A 37 13.96 6.69 -29.64
CA ASP A 37 14.24 5.27 -29.34
C ASP A 37 13.26 4.66 -28.31
N LEU A 38 12.33 5.44 -27.77
CA LEU A 38 11.40 4.96 -26.73
C LEU A 38 10.19 4.27 -27.34
N LYS A 39 10.05 2.98 -27.07
CA LYS A 39 8.90 2.15 -27.50
C LYS A 39 7.64 2.34 -26.64
N THR A 40 7.68 3.25 -25.67
CA THR A 40 6.64 3.43 -24.65
C THR A 40 5.84 4.71 -24.80
N THR A 41 6.20 5.57 -25.78
CA THR A 41 5.58 6.87 -26.02
C THR A 41 4.09 6.76 -26.39
N ASP A 42 3.71 5.68 -27.06
CA ASP A 42 2.35 5.45 -27.55
C ASP A 42 1.47 4.66 -26.55
N ALA A 43 2.02 4.27 -25.39
CA ALA A 43 1.28 3.54 -24.38
C ALA A 43 0.16 4.40 -23.78
N LEU A 44 -1.07 3.88 -23.74
CA LEU A 44 -2.21 4.56 -23.14
C LEU A 44 -2.45 4.10 -21.69
N PRO A 45 -3.05 4.97 -20.85
CA PRO A 45 -3.44 4.57 -19.51
C PRO A 45 -4.44 3.42 -19.53
N GLY A 46 -4.29 2.47 -18.61
CA GLY A 46 -5.17 1.31 -18.50
C GLY A 46 -4.94 0.20 -19.53
N GLU A 47 -3.96 0.31 -20.40
CA GLU A 47 -3.58 -0.72 -21.37
C GLU A 47 -2.37 -1.55 -20.88
N PHE A 48 -2.44 -2.87 -21.13
CA PHE A 48 -1.32 -3.77 -20.84
C PHE A 48 -0.08 -3.37 -21.66
N PRO A 49 1.13 -3.33 -21.09
CA PRO A 49 1.54 -3.78 -19.76
C PRO A 49 1.41 -2.74 -18.63
N TYR A 50 0.49 -1.80 -18.73
CA TYR A 50 0.14 -0.81 -17.71
C TYR A 50 1.27 0.18 -17.36
N LEU A 51 2.07 0.55 -18.34
CA LEU A 51 3.18 1.52 -18.18
C LEU A 51 2.72 2.89 -17.67
N ARG A 52 1.47 3.25 -17.93
CA ARG A 52 0.84 4.49 -17.49
C ARG A 52 -0.26 4.25 -16.45
N GLY A 53 -0.14 3.17 -15.67
CA GLY A 53 -1.08 2.80 -14.63
C GLY A 53 -2.31 2.05 -15.14
N THR A 54 -3.12 1.57 -14.22
CA THR A 54 -4.28 0.71 -14.49
C THR A 54 -5.58 1.48 -14.69
N LYS A 55 -5.62 2.78 -14.39
CA LYS A 55 -6.81 3.63 -14.52
C LYS A 55 -6.84 4.28 -15.90
N LYS A 56 -7.93 4.06 -16.64
CA LYS A 56 -8.09 4.55 -17.99
C LYS A 56 -8.65 5.98 -18.04
N ASP A 57 -9.69 6.25 -17.28
CA ASP A 57 -10.56 7.42 -17.49
C ASP A 57 -10.38 8.54 -16.46
N ASN A 58 -9.71 8.26 -15.35
CA ASN A 58 -9.50 9.23 -14.29
C ASN A 58 -8.26 8.93 -13.48
N ASN A 59 -7.85 9.90 -12.67
CA ASN A 59 -6.72 9.78 -11.74
C ASN A 59 -7.18 9.88 -10.28
N ALA A 60 -8.39 9.45 -9.97
CA ALA A 60 -8.93 9.45 -8.62
C ALA A 60 -8.19 8.45 -7.72
N TRP A 61 -7.53 8.96 -6.71
CA TRP A 61 -6.94 8.19 -5.62
C TRP A 61 -7.65 8.52 -4.32
N LEU A 62 -7.55 7.62 -3.34
CA LEU A 62 -8.10 7.85 -2.01
C LEU A 62 -7.09 8.60 -1.13
N VAL A 63 -7.59 9.59 -0.40
CA VAL A 63 -6.81 10.30 0.61
C VAL A 63 -6.97 9.58 1.94
N ARG A 64 -5.89 8.95 2.42
CA ARG A 64 -5.90 8.15 3.65
C ARG A 64 -5.29 8.89 4.83
N GLN A 65 -5.98 8.84 5.96
CA GLN A 65 -5.47 9.31 7.24
C GLN A 65 -5.37 8.15 8.24
N GLU A 66 -4.21 8.00 8.86
CA GLU A 66 -4.03 7.07 9.98
C GLU A 66 -4.47 7.70 11.31
N ILE A 67 -5.16 6.90 12.12
CA ILE A 67 -5.58 7.23 13.47
C ILE A 67 -5.09 6.12 14.41
N ARG A 68 -4.22 6.47 15.34
CA ARG A 68 -3.84 5.58 16.41
C ARG A 68 -4.93 5.65 17.48
N VAL A 69 -5.59 4.52 17.73
CA VAL A 69 -6.74 4.44 18.63
C VAL A 69 -6.26 4.27 20.07
N GLU A 70 -6.25 5.35 20.82
CA GLU A 70 -6.04 5.32 22.26
C GLU A 70 -7.35 5.12 23.01
N CYS A 71 -8.42 5.78 22.55
CA CYS A 71 -9.80 5.64 22.99
C CYS A 71 -10.71 5.55 21.77
N PRO A 72 -11.61 4.53 21.66
CA PRO A 72 -12.47 4.35 20.49
C PRO A 72 -13.36 5.55 20.20
N LYS A 73 -13.93 6.16 21.24
CA LYS A 73 -14.84 7.32 21.12
C LYS A 73 -14.12 8.56 20.57
N GLU A 74 -12.92 8.85 21.06
CA GLU A 74 -12.10 9.98 20.58
C GLU A 74 -11.61 9.74 19.15
N ALA A 75 -11.19 8.51 18.84
CA ALA A 75 -10.78 8.12 17.51
C ALA A 75 -11.93 8.21 16.50
N ASN A 76 -13.14 7.82 16.90
CA ASN A 76 -14.36 7.99 16.09
C ASN A 76 -14.66 9.48 15.83
N ALA A 77 -14.65 10.32 16.86
CA ALA A 77 -14.88 11.76 16.71
C ALA A 77 -13.85 12.40 15.74
N LYS A 78 -12.57 12.01 15.87
CA LYS A 78 -11.52 12.43 14.94
C LYS A 78 -11.77 11.92 13.52
N ALA A 79 -12.20 10.67 13.37
CA ALA A 79 -12.51 10.07 12.07
C ALA A 79 -13.63 10.85 11.35
N LEU A 80 -14.74 11.13 12.04
CA LEU A 80 -15.84 11.90 11.48
C LEU A 80 -15.43 13.33 11.10
N ASP A 81 -14.60 13.99 11.91
CA ASP A 81 -14.07 15.32 11.60
C ASP A 81 -13.22 15.34 10.32
N ILE A 82 -12.30 14.40 10.17
CA ILE A 82 -11.42 14.35 8.98
C ILE A 82 -12.13 13.87 7.72
N LEU A 83 -13.16 13.02 7.83
CA LEU A 83 -14.03 12.65 6.72
C LEU A 83 -14.74 13.88 6.16
N ASN A 84 -15.27 14.75 7.04
CA ASN A 84 -15.87 16.02 6.64
C ASN A 84 -14.88 17.01 6.00
N LYS A 85 -13.57 16.77 6.13
CA LYS A 85 -12.49 17.58 5.54
C LYS A 85 -11.91 16.99 4.24
N GLY A 86 -12.53 15.95 3.69
CA GLY A 86 -12.19 15.39 2.38
C GLY A 86 -11.31 14.14 2.43
N VAL A 87 -11.08 13.55 3.60
CA VAL A 87 -10.50 12.20 3.71
C VAL A 87 -11.57 11.18 3.33
N ASP A 88 -11.22 10.18 2.54
CA ASP A 88 -12.12 9.12 2.05
C ASP A 88 -11.60 7.70 2.34
N SER A 89 -10.43 7.60 2.98
CA SER A 89 -9.86 6.35 3.48
C SER A 89 -9.32 6.52 4.89
N LEU A 90 -9.79 5.70 5.81
CA LEU A 90 -9.33 5.69 7.19
C LEU A 90 -8.43 4.49 7.47
N SER A 91 -7.42 4.68 8.30
CA SER A 91 -6.56 3.61 8.80
C SER A 91 -6.51 3.65 10.33
N PHE A 92 -7.08 2.66 10.99
CA PHE A 92 -7.09 2.56 12.45
C PHE A 92 -6.01 1.60 12.94
N HIS A 93 -5.13 2.10 13.81
CA HIS A 93 -4.23 1.24 14.57
C HIS A 93 -4.86 0.94 15.92
N VAL A 94 -5.40 -0.29 16.10
CA VAL A 94 -6.18 -0.67 17.27
C VAL A 94 -5.37 -1.47 18.28
N LYS A 95 -5.64 -1.27 19.57
CA LYS A 95 -4.99 -1.99 20.66
C LYS A 95 -5.61 -3.38 20.81
N ALA A 96 -4.78 -4.41 20.69
CA ALA A 96 -5.24 -5.81 20.75
C ALA A 96 -5.93 -6.18 22.08
N LYS A 97 -5.47 -5.64 23.19
CA LYS A 97 -5.99 -5.99 24.53
C LYS A 97 -7.42 -5.50 24.80
N GLU A 98 -7.89 -4.55 24.02
CA GLU A 98 -9.19 -3.90 24.21
C GLU A 98 -10.20 -4.33 23.15
N LEU A 99 -9.80 -5.20 22.22
CA LEU A 99 -10.65 -5.64 21.11
C LEU A 99 -11.85 -6.44 21.60
N ASN A 100 -13.05 -5.95 21.28
CA ASN A 100 -14.33 -6.63 21.46
C ASN A 100 -15.39 -5.97 20.54
N ALA A 101 -16.59 -6.50 20.53
CA ALA A 101 -17.66 -6.02 19.66
C ALA A 101 -18.08 -4.57 19.98
N GLU A 102 -18.13 -4.18 21.25
CA GLU A 102 -18.48 -2.83 21.69
C GLU A 102 -17.42 -1.80 21.28
N TYR A 103 -16.14 -2.19 21.35
CA TYR A 103 -15.01 -1.39 20.86
C TYR A 103 -15.17 -1.06 19.37
N ILE A 104 -15.45 -2.07 18.53
CA ILE A 104 -15.64 -1.88 17.08
C ILE A 104 -16.90 -1.05 16.81
N GLU A 105 -18.00 -1.28 17.54
CA GLU A 105 -19.24 -0.54 17.38
C GLU A 105 -19.06 0.95 17.74
N THR A 106 -18.33 1.25 18.81
CA THR A 106 -18.00 2.62 19.22
C THR A 106 -17.06 3.29 18.22
N LEU A 107 -16.02 2.58 17.78
CA LEU A 107 -15.02 3.11 16.84
C LEU A 107 -15.62 3.47 15.48
N LEU A 108 -16.57 2.67 14.99
CA LEU A 108 -17.17 2.82 13.67
C LEU A 108 -18.57 3.46 13.69
N SER A 109 -19.01 3.98 14.85
CA SER A 109 -20.31 4.66 14.95
C SER A 109 -20.42 5.79 13.93
N ASP A 110 -21.56 5.87 13.24
CA ASP A 110 -21.89 6.89 12.24
C ASP A 110 -20.97 7.00 11.02
N ILE A 111 -19.97 6.11 10.89
CA ILE A 111 -19.14 6.02 9.69
C ILE A 111 -19.86 5.18 8.64
N GLN A 112 -20.11 5.78 7.47
CA GLN A 112 -20.74 5.10 6.33
C GLN A 112 -19.72 4.19 5.63
N ALA A 113 -19.59 2.94 6.10
CA ALA A 113 -18.57 2.00 5.66
C ALA A 113 -18.63 1.67 4.15
N GLU A 114 -19.79 1.82 3.51
CA GLU A 114 -19.93 1.64 2.06
C GLU A 114 -19.35 2.77 1.23
N CYS A 115 -19.11 3.94 1.84
CA CYS A 115 -18.59 5.14 1.18
C CYS A 115 -17.12 5.41 1.54
N VAL A 116 -16.60 4.81 2.60
CA VAL A 116 -15.26 5.04 3.14
C VAL A 116 -14.44 3.77 3.09
N GLU A 117 -13.22 3.84 2.57
CA GLU A 117 -12.30 2.71 2.67
C GLU A 117 -11.77 2.59 4.11
N LEU A 118 -11.98 1.43 4.74
CA LEU A 118 -11.62 1.19 6.15
C LEU A 118 -10.45 0.21 6.26
N ASN A 119 -9.34 0.69 6.77
CA ASN A 119 -8.12 -0.09 6.95
C ASN A 119 -7.81 -0.24 8.45
N PHE A 120 -7.32 -1.41 8.83
CA PHE A 120 -7.04 -1.72 10.22
C PHE A 120 -5.66 -2.34 10.39
N SER A 121 -5.04 -2.06 11.51
CA SER A 121 -3.82 -2.73 11.96
C SER A 121 -3.89 -2.99 13.46
N THR A 122 -3.32 -4.10 13.88
CA THR A 122 -3.21 -4.50 15.28
C THR A 122 -1.97 -5.36 15.51
N CYS A 123 -1.77 -5.85 16.72
CA CYS A 123 -0.77 -6.88 16.98
C CYS A 123 -1.06 -8.13 16.16
N GLN A 124 -0.05 -8.70 15.49
CA GLN A 124 -0.25 -9.79 14.52
C GLN A 124 -0.94 -11.04 15.09
N GLY A 125 -0.77 -11.32 16.38
CA GLY A 125 -1.48 -12.43 17.04
C GLY A 125 -3.00 -12.24 17.18
N HIS A 126 -3.51 -11.04 16.90
CA HIS A 126 -4.94 -10.70 17.03
C HIS A 126 -5.60 -10.29 15.70
N VAL A 127 -4.92 -10.49 14.56
CA VAL A 127 -5.47 -10.09 13.25
C VAL A 127 -6.70 -10.90 12.85
N VAL A 128 -6.75 -12.18 13.21
CA VAL A 128 -7.89 -13.07 12.94
C VAL A 128 -9.08 -12.70 13.83
N GLU A 129 -8.83 -12.39 15.10
CA GLU A 129 -9.85 -11.90 16.03
C GLU A 129 -10.47 -10.59 15.53
N LEU A 130 -9.62 -9.63 15.13
CA LEU A 130 -10.06 -8.37 14.53
C LEU A 130 -10.90 -8.61 13.27
N ALA A 131 -10.48 -9.53 12.40
CA ALA A 131 -11.23 -9.89 11.19
C ALA A 131 -12.64 -10.39 11.51
N ASN A 132 -12.76 -11.30 12.46
CA ASN A 132 -14.05 -11.86 12.88
C ASN A 132 -14.96 -10.77 13.48
N LEU A 133 -14.42 -9.87 14.29
CA LEU A 133 -15.18 -8.76 14.87
C LEU A 133 -15.69 -7.79 13.80
N LEU A 134 -14.87 -7.47 12.79
CA LEU A 134 -15.27 -6.60 11.67
C LEU A 134 -16.35 -7.26 10.81
N VAL A 135 -16.20 -8.53 10.48
CA VAL A 135 -17.22 -9.29 9.73
C VAL A 135 -18.54 -9.29 10.47
N ALA A 136 -18.53 -9.62 11.78
CA ALA A 136 -19.72 -9.61 12.60
C ALA A 136 -20.38 -8.24 12.67
N TYR A 137 -19.57 -7.17 12.80
CA TYR A 137 -20.06 -5.79 12.79
C TYR A 137 -20.77 -5.43 11.48
N PHE A 138 -20.12 -5.70 10.33
CA PHE A 138 -20.71 -5.36 9.03
C PHE A 138 -21.97 -6.17 8.72
N GLN A 139 -22.01 -7.44 9.13
CA GLN A 139 -23.21 -8.27 9.02
C GLN A 139 -24.35 -7.75 9.90
N LYS A 140 -24.05 -7.37 11.15
CA LYS A 140 -25.04 -6.78 12.08
C LYS A 140 -25.65 -5.48 11.53
N LYS A 141 -24.86 -4.69 10.80
CA LYS A 141 -25.30 -3.42 10.19
C LYS A 141 -25.95 -3.58 8.81
N ASP A 142 -26.03 -4.80 8.29
CA ASP A 142 -26.61 -5.14 6.99
C ASP A 142 -26.04 -4.33 5.81
N TYR A 143 -24.72 -4.08 5.85
CA TYR A 143 -24.02 -3.41 4.76
C TYR A 143 -23.88 -4.29 3.52
N ASP A 144 -23.96 -3.68 2.33
CA ASP A 144 -23.63 -4.35 1.08
C ASP A 144 -22.12 -4.67 1.01
N VAL A 145 -21.79 -5.94 1.24
CA VAL A 145 -20.39 -6.43 1.25
C VAL A 145 -19.62 -6.14 -0.05
N LYS A 146 -20.33 -5.91 -1.17
CA LYS A 146 -19.71 -5.54 -2.45
C LYS A 146 -19.23 -4.09 -2.49
N LYS A 147 -19.69 -3.26 -1.58
CA LYS A 147 -19.26 -1.88 -1.44
C LYS A 147 -18.16 -1.71 -0.38
N LEU A 148 -18.04 -2.67 0.53
CA LEU A 148 -17.05 -2.61 1.60
C LEU A 148 -15.64 -2.84 1.07
N LYS A 149 -14.79 -1.82 1.20
CA LYS A 149 -13.37 -1.85 0.79
C LYS A 149 -12.48 -1.56 1.96
N GLY A 150 -11.33 -2.21 2.00
CA GLY A 150 -10.38 -1.95 3.07
C GLY A 150 -9.27 -2.99 3.19
N SER A 151 -8.64 -2.99 4.34
CA SER A 151 -7.59 -3.96 4.65
C SER A 151 -7.45 -4.22 6.14
N ILE A 152 -6.94 -5.41 6.47
CA ILE A 152 -6.39 -5.74 7.78
C ILE A 152 -4.92 -6.05 7.58
N ASN A 153 -4.03 -5.24 8.14
CA ASN A 153 -2.61 -5.34 7.85
C ASN A 153 -1.97 -6.50 8.63
N TYR A 154 -1.77 -7.63 7.95
CA TYR A 154 -0.91 -8.72 8.40
C TYR A 154 0.39 -8.66 7.59
N ASP A 155 1.51 -8.36 8.26
CA ASP A 155 2.83 -8.20 7.66
C ASP A 155 3.87 -9.01 8.43
N PHE A 156 4.01 -10.27 8.05
CA PHE A 156 4.94 -11.19 8.70
C PHE A 156 6.40 -10.80 8.47
N PHE A 157 6.76 -10.55 7.22
CA PHE A 157 8.15 -10.30 6.84
C PHE A 157 8.69 -8.97 7.37
N ASN A 158 7.89 -7.91 7.40
CA ASN A 158 8.32 -6.64 7.99
C ASN A 158 8.69 -6.78 9.47
N LYS A 159 7.95 -7.59 10.21
CA LYS A 159 8.30 -7.88 11.60
C LYS A 159 9.58 -8.68 11.74
N MET A 160 9.78 -9.67 10.86
CA MET A 160 11.02 -10.44 10.83
C MET A 160 12.22 -9.52 10.55
N LEU A 161 12.11 -8.65 9.53
CA LEU A 161 13.16 -7.69 9.19
C LEU A 161 13.44 -6.69 10.30
N THR A 162 12.40 -6.08 10.88
CA THR A 162 12.57 -4.99 11.85
C THR A 162 12.91 -5.47 13.25
N ARG A 163 12.60 -6.71 13.62
CA ARG A 163 12.78 -7.25 14.96
C ARG A 163 13.68 -8.48 15.04
N GLY A 164 14.13 -9.00 13.89
CA GLY A 164 15.00 -10.18 13.83
C GLY A 164 14.39 -11.46 14.41
N LYS A 165 13.07 -11.54 14.49
CA LYS A 165 12.37 -12.68 15.11
C LYS A 165 11.17 -13.08 14.29
N GLU A 166 11.11 -14.34 13.96
CA GLU A 166 9.86 -14.99 13.54
C GLU A 166 8.95 -15.21 14.74
N LYS A 167 7.68 -14.85 14.60
CA LYS A 167 6.66 -15.15 15.60
C LYS A 167 5.46 -15.79 14.93
N GLY A 168 5.28 -17.08 15.19
CA GLY A 168 4.15 -17.85 14.70
C GLY A 168 4.36 -18.41 13.30
N ASP A 169 3.39 -19.17 12.85
CA ASP A 169 3.31 -19.76 11.52
C ASP A 169 2.62 -18.75 10.57
N MET A 170 3.37 -18.25 9.58
CA MET A 170 2.90 -17.31 8.59
C MET A 170 1.77 -17.91 7.75
N VAL A 171 1.95 -19.14 7.27
CA VAL A 171 1.00 -19.80 6.38
C VAL A 171 -0.31 -20.07 7.12
N GLN A 172 -0.24 -20.61 8.33
CA GLN A 172 -1.43 -20.89 9.14
C GLN A 172 -2.19 -19.61 9.49
N THR A 173 -1.50 -18.54 9.90
CA THR A 173 -2.14 -17.28 10.26
C THR A 173 -2.77 -16.62 9.04
N ALA A 174 -2.06 -16.58 7.91
CA ALA A 174 -2.56 -16.00 6.65
C ALA A 174 -3.78 -16.77 6.14
N LYS A 175 -3.76 -18.12 6.21
CA LYS A 175 -4.89 -18.98 5.83
C LYS A 175 -6.11 -18.69 6.69
N SER A 176 -5.97 -18.71 8.01
CA SER A 176 -7.06 -18.39 8.94
C SER A 176 -7.62 -16.98 8.74
N LEU A 177 -6.75 -16.02 8.42
CA LEU A 177 -7.16 -14.64 8.15
C LEU A 177 -7.92 -14.52 6.81
N ILE A 178 -7.47 -15.20 5.75
CA ILE A 178 -8.18 -15.25 4.46
C ILE A 178 -9.54 -15.91 4.61
N GLU A 179 -9.63 -16.97 5.39
CA GLU A 179 -10.89 -17.65 5.71
C GLU A 179 -11.84 -16.73 6.49
N ALA A 180 -11.35 -16.07 7.54
CA ALA A 180 -12.14 -15.16 8.37
C ALA A 180 -12.76 -14.00 7.58
N ILE A 181 -12.04 -13.47 6.59
CA ILE A 181 -12.53 -12.35 5.76
C ILE A 181 -13.22 -12.79 4.47
N GLN A 182 -13.52 -14.07 4.28
CA GLN A 182 -14.24 -14.55 3.09
C GLN A 182 -15.52 -13.77 2.80
N PRO A 183 -16.33 -13.36 3.79
CA PRO A 183 -17.52 -12.54 3.56
C PRO A 183 -17.23 -11.13 3.03
N LEU A 184 -15.96 -10.65 3.09
CA LEU A 184 -15.54 -9.33 2.65
C LEU A 184 -14.60 -9.45 1.43
N PRO A 185 -15.15 -9.61 0.22
CA PRO A 185 -14.37 -9.97 -0.97
C PRO A 185 -13.30 -8.93 -1.34
N PHE A 186 -13.53 -7.65 -1.04
CA PHE A 186 -12.63 -6.56 -1.38
C PHE A 186 -11.69 -6.12 -0.23
N TYR A 187 -11.67 -6.88 0.87
CA TYR A 187 -10.66 -6.70 1.91
C TYR A 187 -9.35 -7.40 1.55
N ARG A 188 -8.23 -6.69 1.72
CA ARG A 188 -6.87 -7.21 1.55
C ARG A 188 -6.24 -7.43 2.91
N VAL A 189 -5.50 -8.52 3.06
CA VAL A 189 -4.98 -8.91 4.38
C VAL A 189 -3.49 -9.22 4.40
N LEU A 190 -2.88 -9.47 3.26
CA LEU A 190 -1.44 -9.72 3.16
C LEU A 190 -0.74 -8.41 2.82
N ASN A 191 -0.05 -7.83 3.78
CA ASN A 191 0.59 -6.54 3.61
C ASN A 191 2.08 -6.68 3.29
N VAL A 192 2.52 -6.01 2.23
CA VAL A 192 3.92 -5.82 1.87
C VAL A 192 4.27 -4.37 2.20
N ASN A 193 4.94 -4.13 3.33
CA ASN A 193 5.26 -2.79 3.79
C ASN A 193 6.65 -2.34 3.34
N ALA A 194 6.80 -2.05 2.06
CA ALA A 194 8.05 -1.55 1.49
C ALA A 194 8.43 -0.15 1.99
N LEU A 195 7.50 0.60 2.61
CA LEU A 195 7.81 1.86 3.28
C LEU A 195 8.95 1.71 4.31
N SER A 196 9.04 0.56 4.98
CA SER A 196 10.14 0.29 5.93
C SER A 196 11.49 0.26 5.24
N LEU A 197 11.56 -0.24 4.00
CA LEU A 197 12.79 -0.27 3.18
C LEU A 197 13.14 1.14 2.71
N ASN A 198 12.16 1.90 2.23
CA ASN A 198 12.33 3.29 1.81
C ASN A 198 12.87 4.15 2.98
N ASN A 199 12.27 4.04 4.17
CA ASN A 199 12.72 4.73 5.37
C ASN A 199 14.12 4.30 5.84
N ALA A 200 14.55 3.09 5.50
CA ALA A 200 15.92 2.60 5.75
C ALA A 200 16.94 3.06 4.69
N GLY A 201 16.51 3.81 3.66
CA GLY A 201 17.37 4.36 2.63
C GLY A 201 17.50 3.48 1.38
N ALA A 202 16.59 2.54 1.15
CA ALA A 202 16.56 1.76 -0.08
C ALA A 202 16.30 2.66 -1.29
N TYR A 203 17.04 2.41 -2.38
CA TYR A 203 16.78 3.05 -3.66
C TYR A 203 15.49 2.52 -4.27
N ILE A 204 14.92 3.23 -5.23
CA ILE A 204 13.66 2.85 -5.88
C ILE A 204 13.69 1.43 -6.42
N SER A 205 14.77 1.05 -7.12
CA SER A 205 14.96 -0.30 -7.66
C SER A 205 15.05 -1.38 -6.57
N GLN A 206 15.68 -1.06 -5.43
CA GLN A 206 15.75 -1.95 -4.27
C GLN A 206 14.39 -2.08 -3.58
N GLU A 207 13.70 -0.96 -3.35
CA GLU A 207 12.36 -0.97 -2.76
C GLU A 207 11.39 -1.82 -3.59
N LEU A 208 11.35 -1.62 -4.91
CA LEU A 208 10.54 -2.41 -5.83
C LEU A 208 10.93 -3.89 -5.84
N GLY A 209 12.23 -4.19 -5.99
CA GLY A 209 12.72 -5.55 -6.06
C GLY A 209 12.39 -6.35 -4.80
N TYR A 210 12.65 -5.79 -3.63
CA TYR A 210 12.32 -6.43 -2.36
C TYR A 210 10.81 -6.53 -2.13
N ALA A 211 10.03 -5.53 -2.48
CA ALA A 211 8.58 -5.58 -2.36
C ALA A 211 7.98 -6.69 -3.23
N LEU A 212 8.43 -6.82 -4.47
CA LEU A 212 8.00 -7.89 -5.39
C LEU A 212 8.44 -9.26 -4.89
N ALA A 213 9.66 -9.41 -4.40
CA ALA A 213 10.14 -10.64 -3.79
C ALA A 213 9.27 -11.04 -2.58
N TRP A 214 8.90 -10.07 -1.75
CA TRP A 214 8.00 -10.27 -0.61
C TRP A 214 6.60 -10.74 -1.02
N GLY A 215 6.02 -10.08 -2.02
CA GLY A 215 4.75 -10.48 -2.59
C GLY A 215 4.80 -11.87 -3.22
N ASN A 216 5.89 -12.19 -3.93
CA ASN A 216 6.12 -13.51 -4.49
C ASN A 216 6.26 -14.60 -3.43
N GLU A 217 6.89 -14.30 -2.30
CA GLU A 217 7.02 -15.24 -1.19
C GLU A 217 5.65 -15.58 -0.57
N TYR A 218 4.78 -14.57 -0.35
CA TYR A 218 3.39 -14.83 0.02
C TYR A 218 2.66 -15.70 -1.01
N MET A 219 2.83 -15.40 -2.30
CA MET A 219 2.22 -16.19 -3.38
C MET A 219 2.68 -17.64 -3.34
N GLY A 220 4.00 -17.88 -3.28
CA GLY A 220 4.58 -19.23 -3.28
C GLY A 220 4.10 -20.05 -2.07
N GLN A 221 4.36 -19.59 -0.86
CA GLN A 221 4.04 -20.34 0.34
C GLN A 221 2.54 -20.63 0.50
N LEU A 222 1.68 -19.69 0.15
CA LEU A 222 0.22 -19.90 0.29
C LEU A 222 -0.36 -20.76 -0.83
N THR A 223 0.19 -20.70 -2.04
CA THR A 223 -0.21 -21.63 -3.12
C THR A 223 0.25 -23.04 -2.86
N ASP A 224 1.47 -23.24 -2.33
CA ASP A 224 1.98 -24.52 -1.89
C ASP A 224 1.13 -25.12 -0.75
N ALA A 225 0.57 -24.27 0.09
CA ALA A 225 -0.39 -24.64 1.14
C ALA A 225 -1.84 -24.88 0.63
N GLY A 226 -2.05 -24.86 -0.69
CA GLY A 226 -3.30 -25.19 -1.35
C GLY A 226 -4.29 -24.05 -1.54
N ILE A 227 -3.91 -22.79 -1.32
CA ILE A 227 -4.79 -21.65 -1.60
C ILE A 227 -4.63 -21.23 -3.07
N PRO A 228 -5.71 -21.14 -3.86
CA PRO A 228 -5.61 -20.75 -5.26
C PRO A 228 -4.90 -19.40 -5.44
N ALA A 229 -3.93 -19.32 -6.37
CA ALA A 229 -3.13 -18.13 -6.63
C ALA A 229 -4.00 -16.88 -6.90
N ALA A 230 -5.13 -17.03 -7.60
CA ALA A 230 -6.06 -15.94 -7.87
C ALA A 230 -6.72 -15.37 -6.59
N ILE A 231 -6.85 -16.17 -5.52
CA ILE A 231 -7.32 -15.71 -4.22
C ILE A 231 -6.20 -14.97 -3.49
N VAL A 232 -5.01 -15.57 -3.42
CA VAL A 232 -3.85 -14.95 -2.77
C VAL A 232 -3.55 -13.58 -3.36
N ALA A 233 -3.47 -13.47 -4.70
CA ALA A 233 -3.18 -12.23 -5.40
C ALA A 233 -4.16 -11.10 -5.04
N LYS A 234 -5.46 -11.40 -4.92
CA LYS A 234 -6.49 -10.42 -4.51
C LYS A 234 -6.36 -9.95 -3.06
N LYS A 235 -5.64 -10.69 -2.22
CA LYS A 235 -5.48 -10.39 -0.80
C LYS A 235 -4.17 -9.68 -0.47
N ILE A 236 -3.25 -9.56 -1.43
CA ILE A 236 -1.99 -8.82 -1.26
C ILE A 236 -2.24 -7.31 -1.44
N LYS A 237 -1.59 -6.52 -0.59
CA LYS A 237 -1.56 -5.06 -0.63
C LYS A 237 -0.11 -4.61 -0.49
N PHE A 238 0.32 -3.72 -1.37
CA PHE A 238 1.62 -3.08 -1.30
C PHE A 238 1.51 -1.68 -0.71
N ASN A 239 2.43 -1.34 0.20
CA ASN A 239 2.64 0.00 0.71
C ASN A 239 4.06 0.42 0.35
N PHE A 240 4.20 1.47 -0.45
CA PHE A 240 5.49 2.04 -0.84
C PHE A 240 5.71 3.39 -0.14
N GLY A 241 6.98 3.75 0.03
CA GLY A 241 7.36 5.10 0.41
C GLY A 241 7.26 6.06 -0.80
N ILE A 242 7.23 7.35 -0.51
CA ILE A 242 7.40 8.40 -1.52
C ILE A 242 8.49 9.32 -1.01
N SER A 243 9.57 9.41 -1.77
CA SER A 243 10.70 10.27 -1.48
C SER A 243 10.62 11.61 -2.26
N SER A 244 11.62 12.45 -2.14
CA SER A 244 11.58 13.82 -2.67
C SER A 244 11.78 13.96 -4.17
N ASN A 245 12.20 12.89 -4.88
CA ASN A 245 12.40 12.98 -6.32
C ASN A 245 11.13 12.66 -7.09
N TYR A 246 10.40 13.70 -7.49
CA TYR A 246 9.10 13.60 -8.13
C TYR A 246 9.05 12.67 -9.34
N PHE A 247 9.99 12.80 -10.28
CA PHE A 247 9.97 12.00 -11.50
C PHE A 247 10.34 10.54 -11.28
N LEU A 248 11.29 10.27 -10.39
CA LEU A 248 11.64 8.89 -10.05
C LEU A 248 10.49 8.19 -9.30
N GLU A 249 9.77 8.91 -8.45
CA GLU A 249 8.62 8.37 -7.75
C GLU A 249 7.45 8.07 -8.69
N ILE A 250 7.18 8.94 -9.68
CA ILE A 250 6.18 8.63 -10.71
C ILE A 250 6.57 7.37 -11.51
N ALA A 251 7.85 7.24 -11.85
CA ALA A 251 8.32 6.06 -12.58
C ALA A 251 8.27 4.76 -11.75
N LYS A 252 8.30 4.86 -10.41
CA LYS A 252 8.14 3.72 -9.50
C LYS A 252 6.72 3.18 -9.50
N PHE A 253 5.71 4.04 -9.56
CA PHE A 253 4.28 3.68 -9.49
C PHE A 253 3.65 3.50 -10.87
#